data_9d494b206dce38fe2605b28f6968f2b3
#
_entry.id   9d494b206dce38fe2605b28f6968f2b3
#
_cell.length_a   1.000
_cell.length_b   1.000
_cell.length_c   1.000
_cell.angle_alpha   90.00
_cell.angle_beta   90.00
_cell.angle_gamma   90.00
#
_symmetry.space_group_name_H-M   'P 1'
#
loop_
_entity.id
_entity.type
_entity.pdbx_description
1 polymer ?
#
loop_
_entity_poly.entity_id
_entity_poly.type
_entity_poly.pdbx_seq_one_letter_code
_entity_poly.pdbx_strand_id
1 'polypeptide(L)'
;MKITNIIKVLALLPLLASCDDLFEPANENIRGIDAMYEEPSYAQGVLANAYILLPYSSAPNTDVATDDAVTNDISNNYLKMATGSWTSNNDPMSQWQARRNAIQYINLFLDKADSVLWARDNTIRIMFRDRMKGEAYGLRAVQMFYLLMAHGGRSADGQLLGVPILTKPEDSNSDFNLPRNTFQDCVDSLLADSKRAIDLLPMDYGDLNTGDAIPAKYQTKYGVTGIGDYNRICGSHMRGRITARIVEAVRAQAALLAASPAYSDGTKIDYAKAADYAATVLDRINGVSGLSATGGTWYCNASEISALAGGTVPAEIIWRGDMSDNNDLETSN
;
A
#
# COMPACT_ATOMS: atom_id res chain seq x y z
N MET A 1 62.20 34.00 23.08
CA MET A 1 61.64 32.75 22.53
C MET A 1 62.27 32.57 21.14
N LYS A 2 62.97 31.49 20.93
CA LYS A 2 63.77 31.35 19.66
C LYS A 2 62.80 31.02 18.51
N ILE A 3 63.00 31.69 17.36
CA ILE A 3 62.24 31.56 16.12
C ILE A 3 62.05 30.09 15.72
N THR A 4 63.03 29.22 16.00
CA THR A 4 62.99 27.77 15.81
C THR A 4 61.82 27.03 16.57
N ASN A 5 61.36 27.57 17.70
CA ASN A 5 60.28 26.96 18.45
C ASN A 5 58.89 27.38 17.91
N ILE A 6 58.80 28.57 17.30
CA ILE A 6 57.59 29.04 16.64
C ILE A 6 57.32 28.24 15.37
N ILE A 7 58.37 27.94 14.58
CA ILE A 7 58.28 27.12 13.37
C ILE A 7 57.84 25.68 13.69
N LYS A 8 58.29 25.11 14.81
CA LYS A 8 57.88 23.76 15.23
C LYS A 8 56.42 23.70 15.68
N VAL A 9 55.91 24.75 16.31
CA VAL A 9 54.49 24.84 16.71
C VAL A 9 53.61 25.08 15.49
N LEU A 10 54.05 25.90 14.52
CA LEU A 10 53.29 26.13 13.28
C LEU A 10 53.27 24.90 12.36
N ALA A 11 54.25 24.03 12.41
CA ALA A 11 54.31 22.79 11.62
C ALA A 11 53.44 21.66 12.24
N LEU A 12 53.05 21.75 13.52
CA LEU A 12 52.19 20.79 14.18
C LEU A 12 50.68 21.13 14.05
N LEU A 13 50.35 22.40 13.76
CA LEU A 13 48.92 22.79 13.62
C LEU A 13 48.15 22.11 12.47
N PRO A 14 48.72 21.86 11.28
CA PRO A 14 48.00 21.15 10.23
C PRO A 14 47.80 19.66 10.49
N LEU A 15 48.53 19.05 11.44
CA LEU A 15 48.36 17.64 11.82
C LEU A 15 47.17 17.41 12.77
N LEU A 16 46.61 18.45 13.36
CA LEU A 16 45.44 18.37 14.24
C LEU A 16 44.14 18.67 13.51
N ALA A 17 44.18 19.16 12.26
CA ALA A 17 43.01 19.49 11.46
C ALA A 17 42.60 18.39 10.47
N SER A 18 43.26 17.23 10.48
CA SER A 18 43.11 16.18 9.46
C SER A 18 42.43 14.90 9.92
N CYS A 19 41.68 14.93 11.00
CA CYS A 19 41.13 13.67 11.58
C CYS A 19 39.64 13.66 11.89
N ASP A 20 38.83 14.55 11.39
CA ASP A 20 37.40 14.43 11.61
C ASP A 20 36.77 13.29 10.78
N ASP A 21 37.29 13.02 9.58
CA ASP A 21 36.81 11.94 8.72
C ASP A 21 37.35 10.54 9.07
N LEU A 22 38.41 10.44 9.88
CA LEU A 22 39.07 9.14 10.12
C LEU A 22 38.38 8.32 11.22
N PHE A 23 37.50 8.95 12.02
CA PHE A 23 36.80 8.32 13.12
C PHE A 23 35.27 8.18 12.90
N GLU A 24 34.76 8.67 11.79
CA GLU A 24 33.43 8.30 11.37
C GLU A 24 33.52 6.94 10.66
N PRO A 25 33.07 5.84 11.28
CA PRO A 25 32.96 4.58 10.56
C PRO A 25 32.06 4.84 9.36
N ALA A 26 32.58 4.61 8.17
CA ALA A 26 31.76 4.61 6.97
C ALA A 26 30.64 3.59 7.22
N ASN A 27 29.44 4.07 7.51
CA ASN A 27 28.24 3.23 7.63
C ASN A 27 27.87 2.77 6.22
N GLU A 28 28.69 1.92 5.63
CA GLU A 28 28.52 1.39 4.27
C GLU A 28 27.18 0.66 4.10
N ASN A 29 26.55 0.27 5.20
CA ASN A 29 25.28 -0.45 5.22
C ASN A 29 24.06 0.42 5.56
N ILE A 30 24.24 1.70 5.91
CA ILE A 30 23.14 2.62 6.21
C ILE A 30 23.08 3.66 5.10
N ARG A 31 22.14 3.48 4.17
CA ARG A 31 21.87 4.47 3.13
C ARG A 31 20.81 5.45 3.61
N GLY A 32 21.10 6.73 3.48
CA GLY A 32 20.13 7.79 3.73
C GLY A 32 19.04 7.83 2.66
N ILE A 33 17.94 8.53 2.96
CA ILE A 33 16.84 8.72 2.01
C ILE A 33 17.30 9.37 0.70
N ASP A 34 18.40 10.11 0.70
CA ASP A 34 18.95 10.78 -0.48
C ASP A 34 19.45 9.77 -1.54
N ALA A 35 19.81 8.55 -1.16
CA ALA A 35 20.15 7.49 -2.10
C ALA A 35 19.00 7.13 -3.06
N MET A 36 17.75 7.48 -2.73
CA MET A 36 16.62 7.32 -3.64
C MET A 36 16.76 8.12 -4.92
N TYR A 37 17.47 9.25 -4.91
CA TYR A 37 17.68 10.08 -6.11
C TYR A 37 18.62 9.42 -7.14
N GLU A 38 19.49 8.56 -6.67
CA GLU A 38 20.51 7.93 -7.50
C GLU A 38 20.15 6.48 -7.86
N GLU A 39 19.52 5.76 -6.93
CA GLU A 39 19.24 4.33 -7.05
C GLU A 39 17.74 4.00 -7.10
N PRO A 40 17.18 3.78 -8.29
CA PRO A 40 15.79 3.38 -8.46
C PRO A 40 15.39 2.12 -7.67
N SER A 41 16.32 1.17 -7.48
CA SER A 41 16.10 -0.04 -6.68
C SER A 41 15.87 0.28 -5.21
N TYR A 42 16.58 1.26 -4.66
CA TYR A 42 16.37 1.74 -3.29
C TYR A 42 15.00 2.40 -3.13
N ALA A 43 14.62 3.26 -4.08
CA ALA A 43 13.29 3.88 -4.08
C ALA A 43 12.16 2.84 -4.13
N GLN A 44 12.32 1.79 -4.96
CA GLN A 44 11.39 0.67 -4.99
C GLN A 44 11.36 -0.07 -3.65
N GLY A 45 12.52 -0.27 -3.01
CA GLY A 45 12.63 -0.88 -1.69
C GLY A 45 11.90 -0.09 -0.61
N VAL A 46 11.97 1.25 -0.64
CA VAL A 46 11.19 2.10 0.29
C VAL A 46 9.69 1.87 0.12
N LEU A 47 9.18 1.86 -1.12
CA LEU A 47 7.76 1.58 -1.37
C LEU A 47 7.38 0.13 -1.04
N ALA A 48 8.29 -0.83 -1.18
CA ALA A 48 8.03 -2.24 -0.87
C ALA A 48 7.62 -2.46 0.59
N ASN A 49 8.08 -1.61 1.53
CA ASN A 49 7.62 -1.67 2.92
C ASN A 49 6.09 -1.49 3.06
N ALA A 50 5.46 -0.73 2.16
CA ALA A 50 4.01 -0.60 2.16
C ALA A 50 3.28 -1.88 1.72
N TYR A 51 3.92 -2.72 0.89
CA TYR A 51 3.41 -4.06 0.55
C TYR A 51 3.57 -5.03 1.71
N ILE A 52 4.73 -5.03 2.38
CA ILE A 52 4.98 -5.88 3.57
C ILE A 52 3.95 -5.60 4.67
N LEU A 53 3.55 -4.34 4.81
CA LEU A 53 2.57 -3.90 5.79
C LEU A 53 1.11 -4.00 5.31
N LEU A 54 0.81 -4.72 4.22
CA LEU A 54 -0.57 -5.00 3.84
C LEU A 54 -1.25 -5.90 4.89
N PRO A 55 -2.56 -5.73 5.10
CA PRO A 55 -3.28 -6.51 6.09
C PRO A 55 -3.60 -7.92 5.57
N TYR A 56 -2.59 -8.73 5.39
CA TYR A 56 -2.79 -10.16 5.13
C TYR A 56 -3.23 -10.82 6.43
N SER A 57 -4.35 -11.54 6.38
CA SER A 57 -4.75 -12.41 7.47
C SER A 57 -4.37 -13.84 7.11
N SER A 58 -3.43 -14.41 7.82
CA SER A 58 -3.08 -15.84 7.71
C SER A 58 -4.03 -16.70 8.55
N ALA A 59 -4.73 -16.12 9.52
CA ALA A 59 -5.66 -16.82 10.40
C ALA A 59 -6.92 -15.97 10.58
N PRO A 60 -8.04 -16.31 9.93
CA PRO A 60 -9.30 -15.59 10.08
C PRO A 60 -10.01 -15.99 11.38
N ASN A 61 -9.42 -15.66 12.53
CA ASN A 61 -10.02 -15.96 13.83
C ASN A 61 -10.92 -14.83 14.35
N THR A 62 -11.30 -13.89 13.50
CA THR A 62 -12.17 -12.77 13.86
C THR A 62 -13.59 -13.19 14.21
N ASP A 63 -14.02 -14.37 13.78
CA ASP A 63 -15.33 -14.93 14.12
C ASP A 63 -15.52 -15.11 15.63
N VAL A 64 -14.41 -15.35 16.35
CA VAL A 64 -14.39 -15.43 17.82
C VAL A 64 -14.69 -14.07 18.50
N ALA A 65 -14.62 -12.97 17.76
CA ALA A 65 -15.02 -11.65 18.24
C ALA A 65 -16.53 -11.44 18.19
N THR A 66 -17.28 -12.37 17.59
CA THR A 66 -18.74 -12.32 17.38
C THR A 66 -19.43 -13.45 18.17
N ASP A 67 -20.71 -13.62 17.95
CA ASP A 67 -21.51 -14.73 18.46
C ASP A 67 -21.53 -15.96 17.51
N ASP A 68 -20.83 -15.86 16.36
CA ASP A 68 -20.80 -16.95 15.35
C ASP A 68 -19.84 -18.08 15.74
N ALA A 69 -18.82 -17.80 16.55
CA ALA A 69 -17.85 -18.79 16.97
C ALA A 69 -17.36 -18.58 18.41
N VAL A 70 -16.91 -19.67 19.03
CA VAL A 70 -16.26 -19.67 20.34
C VAL A 70 -14.91 -20.39 20.26
N THR A 71 -13.97 -20.01 21.12
CA THR A 71 -12.69 -20.70 21.27
C THR A 71 -12.49 -21.13 22.70
N ASN A 72 -11.77 -22.22 22.89
CA ASN A 72 -11.30 -22.67 24.20
C ASN A 72 -9.93 -22.06 24.58
N ASP A 73 -9.31 -21.33 23.67
CA ASP A 73 -8.08 -20.61 23.95
C ASP A 73 -8.39 -19.30 24.68
N ILE A 74 -8.19 -19.31 25.99
CA ILE A 74 -8.42 -18.14 26.86
C ILE A 74 -7.46 -16.98 26.58
N SER A 75 -6.36 -17.23 25.87
CA SER A 75 -5.38 -16.21 25.48
C SER A 75 -5.74 -15.51 24.16
N ASN A 76 -6.75 -15.99 23.44
CA ASN A 76 -7.18 -15.41 22.19
C ASN A 76 -7.63 -13.95 22.37
N ASN A 77 -6.96 -13.05 21.67
CA ASN A 77 -7.21 -11.62 21.79
C ASN A 77 -8.63 -11.19 21.39
N TYR A 78 -9.26 -11.89 20.45
CA TYR A 78 -10.59 -11.57 19.97
C TYR A 78 -11.70 -11.89 20.99
N LEU A 79 -11.45 -12.76 21.97
CA LEU A 79 -12.35 -12.97 23.11
C LEU A 79 -12.61 -11.69 23.91
N LYS A 80 -11.68 -10.73 23.89
CA LYS A 80 -11.85 -9.43 24.55
C LYS A 80 -13.02 -8.64 23.94
N MET A 81 -13.24 -8.75 22.65
CA MET A 81 -14.38 -8.11 21.99
C MET A 81 -15.69 -8.82 22.35
N ALA A 82 -15.74 -10.15 22.23
CA ALA A 82 -16.90 -10.95 22.58
C ALA A 82 -17.33 -10.79 24.06
N THR A 83 -16.35 -10.61 24.97
CA THR A 83 -16.61 -10.44 26.42
C THR A 83 -16.74 -8.98 26.86
N GLY A 84 -16.61 -8.02 25.94
CA GLY A 84 -16.68 -6.59 26.27
C GLY A 84 -15.50 -6.07 27.08
N SER A 85 -14.37 -6.78 27.16
CA SER A 85 -13.19 -6.42 27.95
C SER A 85 -12.11 -5.65 27.16
N TRP A 86 -12.37 -5.31 25.91
CA TRP A 86 -11.45 -4.51 25.09
C TRP A 86 -11.50 -3.02 25.45
N THR A 87 -10.38 -2.33 25.23
CA THR A 87 -10.21 -0.89 25.49
C THR A 87 -9.36 -0.27 24.38
N SER A 88 -9.28 1.06 24.34
CA SER A 88 -8.40 1.78 23.39
C SER A 88 -6.92 1.38 23.50
N ASN A 89 -6.47 0.92 24.68
CA ASN A 89 -5.09 0.45 24.91
C ASN A 89 -4.94 -1.07 24.67
N ASN A 90 -6.02 -1.77 24.43
CA ASN A 90 -6.07 -3.20 24.28
C ASN A 90 -7.13 -3.57 23.23
N ASP A 91 -6.94 -3.03 22.02
CA ASP A 91 -7.81 -3.25 20.87
C ASP A 91 -7.20 -4.34 19.97
N PRO A 92 -7.79 -5.55 19.92
CA PRO A 92 -7.29 -6.64 19.10
C PRO A 92 -7.44 -6.40 17.59
N MET A 93 -8.32 -5.46 17.21
CA MET A 93 -8.58 -5.10 15.81
C MET A 93 -7.81 -3.85 15.37
N SER A 94 -6.90 -3.32 16.21
CA SER A 94 -6.17 -2.09 15.89
C SER A 94 -5.35 -2.23 14.62
N GLN A 95 -5.57 -1.29 13.71
CA GLN A 95 -4.79 -1.12 12.48
C GLN A 95 -3.85 0.09 12.53
N TRP A 96 -3.86 0.84 13.64
CA TRP A 96 -3.25 2.16 13.73
C TRP A 96 -1.77 2.17 13.34
N GLN A 97 -0.95 1.43 14.08
CA GLN A 97 0.50 1.47 13.91
C GLN A 97 0.94 0.98 12.54
N ALA A 98 0.43 -0.18 12.11
CA ALA A 98 0.85 -0.78 10.85
C ALA A 98 0.44 0.08 9.64
N ARG A 99 -0.80 0.61 9.65
CA ARG A 99 -1.28 1.47 8.54
C ARG A 99 -0.55 2.82 8.51
N ARG A 100 -0.32 3.43 9.69
CA ARG A 100 0.44 4.69 9.77
C ARG A 100 1.88 4.52 9.29
N ASN A 101 2.55 3.45 9.66
CA ASN A 101 3.88 3.12 9.17
C ASN A 101 3.91 2.95 7.65
N ALA A 102 2.93 2.21 7.09
CA ALA A 102 2.82 2.06 5.65
C ALA A 102 2.64 3.41 4.94
N ILE A 103 1.76 4.27 5.46
CA ILE A 103 1.53 5.62 4.91
C ILE A 103 2.81 6.47 4.98
N GLN A 104 3.59 6.35 6.06
CA GLN A 104 4.89 7.04 6.17
C GLN A 104 5.85 6.63 5.05
N TYR A 105 6.04 5.32 4.79
CA TYR A 105 6.88 4.84 3.69
C TYR A 105 6.36 5.30 2.32
N ILE A 106 5.04 5.28 2.12
CA ILE A 106 4.42 5.77 0.89
C ILE A 106 4.69 7.27 0.71
N ASN A 107 4.55 8.07 1.76
CA ASN A 107 4.77 9.51 1.69
C ASN A 107 6.25 9.84 1.46
N LEU A 108 7.19 9.14 2.11
CA LEU A 108 8.63 9.24 1.84
C LEU A 108 8.94 8.96 0.37
N PHE A 109 8.36 7.89 -0.16
CA PHE A 109 8.52 7.55 -1.57
C PHE A 109 7.95 8.64 -2.48
N LEU A 110 6.71 9.10 -2.25
CA LEU A 110 6.06 10.11 -3.09
C LEU A 110 6.78 11.46 -3.07
N ASP A 111 7.38 11.83 -1.94
CA ASP A 111 8.17 13.06 -1.80
C ASP A 111 9.41 13.07 -2.73
N LYS A 112 10.00 11.91 -2.98
CA LYS A 112 11.24 11.78 -3.74
C LYS A 112 11.04 11.20 -5.15
N ALA A 113 9.91 10.60 -5.47
CA ALA A 113 9.69 9.83 -6.69
C ALA A 113 9.96 10.61 -7.99
N ASP A 114 9.70 11.90 -8.02
CA ASP A 114 9.91 12.76 -9.19
C ASP A 114 11.39 13.06 -9.45
N SER A 115 12.25 12.95 -8.43
CA SER A 115 13.68 13.23 -8.51
C SER A 115 14.51 11.99 -8.86
N VAL A 116 13.97 10.79 -8.74
CA VAL A 116 14.67 9.53 -9.02
C VAL A 116 14.93 9.37 -10.52
N LEU A 117 16.14 8.98 -10.88
CA LEU A 117 16.51 8.67 -12.26
C LEU A 117 16.09 7.24 -12.64
N TRP A 118 14.79 7.01 -12.86
CA TRP A 118 14.18 5.70 -13.11
C TRP A 118 14.73 4.97 -14.34
N ALA A 119 15.11 5.69 -15.38
CA ALA A 119 15.74 5.17 -16.57
C ALA A 119 16.47 6.29 -17.34
N ARG A 120 17.39 5.90 -18.23
CA ARG A 120 18.08 6.86 -19.12
C ARG A 120 17.16 7.39 -20.23
N ASP A 121 16.36 6.51 -20.83
CA ASP A 121 15.34 6.89 -21.80
C ASP A 121 14.21 7.69 -21.11
N ASN A 122 13.81 8.81 -21.70
CA ASN A 122 12.87 9.74 -21.08
C ASN A 122 11.45 9.15 -21.01
N THR A 123 11.01 8.47 -22.05
CA THR A 123 9.67 7.84 -22.10
C THR A 123 9.56 6.75 -21.04
N ILE A 124 10.54 5.85 -21.00
CA ILE A 124 10.63 4.77 -20.01
C ILE A 124 10.71 5.33 -18.60
N ARG A 125 11.50 6.39 -18.39
CA ARG A 125 11.65 7.05 -17.10
C ARG A 125 10.32 7.58 -16.58
N ILE A 126 9.56 8.29 -17.41
CA ILE A 126 8.26 8.86 -17.04
C ILE A 126 7.25 7.76 -16.77
N MET A 127 7.19 6.73 -17.63
CA MET A 127 6.29 5.60 -17.42
C MET A 127 6.59 4.85 -16.11
N PHE A 128 7.88 4.59 -15.86
CA PHE A 128 8.30 3.89 -14.64
C PHE A 128 7.92 4.69 -13.39
N ARG A 129 8.27 5.98 -13.37
CA ARG A 129 7.91 6.89 -12.29
C ARG A 129 6.40 6.91 -12.06
N ASP A 130 5.62 7.09 -13.11
CA ASP A 130 4.16 7.21 -13.04
C ASP A 130 3.52 5.90 -12.54
N ARG A 131 4.01 4.74 -13.01
CA ARG A 131 3.57 3.44 -12.50
C ARG A 131 3.85 3.33 -10.99
N MET A 132 5.06 3.65 -10.55
CA MET A 132 5.44 3.58 -9.13
C MET A 132 4.64 4.56 -8.27
N LYS A 133 4.37 5.77 -8.76
CA LYS A 133 3.46 6.73 -8.08
C LYS A 133 2.02 6.19 -8.05
N GLY A 134 1.58 5.53 -9.10
CA GLY A 134 0.28 4.84 -9.14
C GLY A 134 0.17 3.75 -8.07
N GLU A 135 1.22 2.92 -7.90
CA GLU A 135 1.29 1.92 -6.83
C GLU A 135 1.21 2.61 -5.45
N ALA A 136 1.98 3.67 -5.25
CA ALA A 136 2.00 4.41 -3.99
C ALA A 136 0.62 4.99 -3.61
N TYR A 137 -0.06 5.65 -4.56
CA TYR A 137 -1.41 6.17 -4.32
C TYR A 137 -2.42 5.05 -4.07
N GLY A 138 -2.37 3.96 -4.84
CA GLY A 138 -3.24 2.81 -4.64
C GLY A 138 -3.05 2.17 -3.27
N LEU A 139 -1.81 1.94 -2.87
CA LEU A 139 -1.48 1.42 -1.54
C LEU A 139 -1.95 2.36 -0.43
N ARG A 140 -1.82 3.69 -0.60
CA ARG A 140 -2.29 4.63 0.42
C ARG A 140 -3.82 4.61 0.55
N ALA A 141 -4.55 4.44 -0.55
CA ALA A 141 -5.99 4.25 -0.52
C ALA A 141 -6.37 2.95 0.23
N VAL A 142 -5.65 1.84 0.02
CA VAL A 142 -5.83 0.60 0.78
C VAL A 142 -5.59 0.82 2.27
N GLN A 143 -4.50 1.48 2.66
CA GLN A 143 -4.20 1.73 4.07
C GLN A 143 -5.27 2.62 4.73
N MET A 144 -5.75 3.64 4.03
CA MET A 144 -6.83 4.51 4.51
C MET A 144 -8.13 3.73 4.69
N PHE A 145 -8.49 2.82 3.76
CA PHE A 145 -9.66 1.97 3.89
C PHE A 145 -9.64 1.15 5.19
N TYR A 146 -8.52 0.49 5.50
CA TYR A 146 -8.37 -0.29 6.72
C TYR A 146 -8.35 0.58 7.98
N LEU A 147 -7.77 1.78 7.91
CA LEU A 147 -7.85 2.73 9.04
C LEU A 147 -9.28 3.17 9.29
N LEU A 148 -10.05 3.48 8.27
CA LEU A 148 -11.46 3.88 8.42
C LEU A 148 -12.31 2.73 8.96
N MET A 149 -12.10 1.52 8.49
CA MET A 149 -12.82 0.33 8.93
C MET A 149 -12.58 0.04 10.42
N ALA A 150 -11.34 0.20 10.89
CA ALA A 150 -10.96 -0.12 12.27
C ALA A 150 -11.14 1.06 13.25
N HIS A 151 -10.93 2.30 12.79
CA HIS A 151 -10.83 3.47 13.67
C HIS A 151 -11.79 4.61 13.32
N GLY A 152 -12.55 4.48 12.22
CA GLY A 152 -13.62 5.43 11.89
C GLY A 152 -14.81 5.26 12.83
N GLY A 153 -15.48 6.35 13.20
CA GLY A 153 -16.67 6.25 14.04
C GLY A 153 -17.03 7.54 14.76
N ARG A 154 -18.10 7.46 15.56
CA ARG A 154 -18.60 8.62 16.30
C ARG A 154 -17.81 8.83 17.57
N SER A 155 -17.48 10.08 17.80
CA SER A 155 -16.96 10.58 19.08
C SER A 155 -18.08 10.73 20.12
N ALA A 156 -17.70 10.95 21.36
CA ALA A 156 -18.67 11.10 22.46
C ALA A 156 -19.66 12.27 22.26
N ASP A 157 -19.27 13.30 21.50
CA ASP A 157 -20.12 14.44 21.14
C ASP A 157 -20.93 14.23 19.87
N GLY A 158 -20.91 13.01 19.32
CA GLY A 158 -21.70 12.59 18.14
C GLY A 158 -21.08 12.91 16.79
N GLN A 159 -19.92 13.55 16.72
CA GLN A 159 -19.26 13.82 15.44
C GLN A 159 -18.78 12.54 14.78
N LEU A 160 -19.03 12.37 13.48
CA LEU A 160 -18.51 11.26 12.70
C LEU A 160 -17.10 11.58 12.22
N LEU A 161 -16.10 10.92 12.83
CA LEU A 161 -14.68 11.17 12.62
C LEU A 161 -14.00 9.97 11.96
N GLY A 162 -13.07 10.28 11.07
CA GLY A 162 -12.11 9.33 10.49
C GLY A 162 -10.81 9.29 11.30
N VAL A 163 -9.69 9.49 10.62
CA VAL A 163 -8.33 9.50 11.16
C VAL A 163 -7.59 10.76 10.66
N PRO A 164 -6.45 11.15 11.25
CA PRO A 164 -5.61 12.20 10.66
C PRO A 164 -5.14 11.82 9.26
N ILE A 165 -5.36 12.71 8.28
CA ILE A 165 -4.94 12.52 6.90
C ILE A 165 -3.50 12.97 6.74
N LEU A 166 -2.60 12.03 6.43
CA LEU A 166 -1.18 12.29 6.21
C LEU A 166 -0.84 12.16 4.72
N THR A 167 -0.42 13.26 4.12
CA THR A 167 -0.04 13.32 2.70
C THR A 167 1.42 13.68 2.48
N LYS A 168 2.17 13.93 3.57
CA LYS A 168 3.60 14.22 3.57
C LYS A 168 4.30 13.31 4.57
N PRO A 169 5.61 13.04 4.38
CA PRO A 169 6.37 12.32 5.39
C PRO A 169 6.42 13.11 6.69
N GLU A 170 6.35 12.39 7.81
CA GLU A 170 6.55 12.94 9.14
C GLU A 170 8.04 12.83 9.51
N ASP A 171 8.55 13.80 10.24
CA ASP A 171 9.90 13.87 10.79
C ASP A 171 9.87 14.23 12.29
N SER A 172 11.05 14.43 12.89
CA SER A 172 11.16 14.75 14.32
C SER A 172 10.51 16.09 14.74
N ASN A 173 10.20 16.97 13.77
CA ASN A 173 9.57 18.26 14.00
C ASN A 173 8.07 18.24 13.71
N SER A 174 7.54 17.12 13.28
CA SER A 174 6.13 16.97 12.93
C SER A 174 5.24 16.96 14.20
N ASP A 175 4.05 17.51 14.09
CA ASP A 175 3.03 17.38 15.13
C ASP A 175 2.40 15.98 15.08
N PHE A 176 2.69 15.15 16.06
CA PHE A 176 2.14 13.80 16.20
C PHE A 176 0.76 13.76 16.85
N ASN A 177 0.26 14.89 17.36
CA ASN A 177 -1.03 15.01 18.04
C ASN A 177 -2.10 15.64 17.15
N LEU A 178 -2.06 15.36 15.85
CA LEU A 178 -3.04 15.88 14.91
C LEU A 178 -4.47 15.42 15.29
N PRO A 179 -5.46 16.32 15.23
CA PRO A 179 -6.85 15.95 15.42
C PRO A 179 -7.31 15.01 14.31
N ARG A 180 -8.34 14.21 14.61
CA ARG A 180 -9.00 13.38 13.60
C ARG A 180 -9.71 14.26 12.59
N ASN A 181 -9.57 13.95 11.32
CA ASN A 181 -10.39 14.54 10.25
C ASN A 181 -11.82 13.96 10.29
N THR A 182 -12.74 14.61 9.60
CA THR A 182 -14.08 14.02 9.44
C THR A 182 -13.98 12.71 8.64
N PHE A 183 -14.93 11.82 8.85
CA PHE A 183 -15.00 10.59 8.08
C PHE A 183 -15.12 10.87 6.57
N GLN A 184 -15.92 11.89 6.21
CA GLN A 184 -16.07 12.33 4.82
C GLN A 184 -14.73 12.79 4.21
N ASP A 185 -13.93 13.60 4.92
CA ASP A 185 -12.63 14.05 4.40
C ASP A 185 -11.69 12.87 4.13
N CYS A 186 -11.74 11.85 5.00
CA CYS A 186 -10.96 10.64 4.81
C CYS A 186 -11.43 9.83 3.59
N VAL A 187 -12.74 9.73 3.39
CA VAL A 187 -13.32 9.10 2.19
C VAL A 187 -12.92 9.87 0.94
N ASP A 188 -13.02 11.20 0.95
CA ASP A 188 -12.62 12.03 -0.19
C ASP A 188 -11.12 11.89 -0.51
N SER A 189 -10.27 11.80 0.51
CA SER A 189 -8.85 11.54 0.36
C SER A 189 -8.57 10.17 -0.27
N LEU A 190 -9.24 9.12 0.20
CA LEU A 190 -9.16 7.78 -0.36
C LEU A 190 -9.61 7.75 -1.83
N LEU A 191 -10.73 8.38 -2.15
CA LEU A 191 -11.24 8.43 -3.52
C LEU A 191 -10.30 9.22 -4.46
N ALA A 192 -9.69 10.31 -3.97
CA ALA A 192 -8.72 11.08 -4.73
C ALA A 192 -7.46 10.25 -5.03
N ASP A 193 -6.93 9.52 -4.05
CA ASP A 193 -5.78 8.63 -4.25
C ASP A 193 -6.14 7.45 -5.17
N SER A 194 -7.33 6.86 -5.01
CA SER A 194 -7.83 5.82 -5.92
C SER A 194 -7.89 6.32 -7.36
N LYS A 195 -8.40 7.54 -7.58
CA LYS A 195 -8.44 8.13 -8.92
C LYS A 195 -7.04 8.29 -9.51
N ARG A 196 -6.09 8.86 -8.75
CA ARG A 196 -4.69 9.02 -9.20
C ARG A 196 -4.07 7.68 -9.56
N ALA A 197 -4.28 6.66 -8.72
CA ALA A 197 -3.77 5.32 -8.96
C ALA A 197 -4.33 4.70 -10.24
N ILE A 198 -5.65 4.74 -10.46
CA ILE A 198 -6.31 4.21 -11.65
C ILE A 198 -5.82 4.93 -12.92
N ASP A 199 -5.62 6.24 -12.86
CA ASP A 199 -5.11 7.04 -13.97
C ASP A 199 -3.66 6.65 -14.35
N LEU A 200 -2.85 6.17 -13.40
CA LEU A 200 -1.44 5.86 -13.60
C LEU A 200 -1.15 4.36 -13.83
N LEU A 201 -1.87 3.47 -13.18
CA LEU A 201 -1.63 2.02 -13.21
C LEU A 201 -2.19 1.34 -14.47
N PRO A 202 -1.58 0.22 -14.90
CA PRO A 202 -2.24 -0.68 -15.85
C PRO A 202 -3.47 -1.31 -15.19
N MET A 203 -4.40 -1.77 -16.03
CA MET A 203 -5.56 -2.52 -15.56
C MET A 203 -5.12 -3.83 -14.92
N ASP A 204 -4.20 -4.53 -15.57
CA ASP A 204 -3.54 -5.74 -15.10
C ASP A 204 -2.09 -5.74 -15.58
N TYR A 205 -1.20 -6.47 -14.89
CA TYR A 205 0.16 -6.71 -15.35
C TYR A 205 0.20 -7.97 -16.22
N GLY A 206 0.75 -7.84 -17.41
CA GLY A 206 0.88 -8.92 -18.37
C GLY A 206 1.67 -8.51 -19.59
N ASP A 207 2.32 -9.50 -20.24
CA ASP A 207 3.07 -9.24 -21.46
C ASP A 207 2.13 -9.11 -22.65
N LEU A 208 2.37 -8.10 -23.46
CA LEU A 208 1.81 -8.00 -24.81
C LEU A 208 2.66 -8.84 -25.77
N ASN A 209 2.01 -9.58 -26.66
CA ASN A 209 2.65 -10.37 -27.70
C ASN A 209 2.72 -9.61 -29.02
N THR A 210 3.48 -10.12 -29.97
CA THR A 210 3.55 -9.54 -31.30
C THR A 210 2.17 -9.51 -31.93
N GLY A 211 1.72 -8.33 -32.32
CA GLY A 211 0.40 -8.08 -32.88
C GLY A 211 -0.64 -7.55 -31.89
N ASP A 212 -0.35 -7.60 -30.59
CA ASP A 212 -1.23 -6.99 -29.58
C ASP A 212 -1.16 -5.46 -29.64
N ALA A 213 -2.29 -4.81 -29.41
CA ALA A 213 -2.34 -3.36 -29.33
C ALA A 213 -1.90 -2.86 -27.96
N ILE A 214 -0.96 -1.92 -27.94
CA ILE A 214 -0.62 -1.20 -26.71
C ILE A 214 -1.87 -0.42 -26.28
N PRO A 215 -2.27 -0.47 -25.00
CA PRO A 215 -3.45 0.27 -24.52
C PRO A 215 -3.34 1.77 -24.84
N ALA A 216 -4.41 2.37 -25.36
CA ALA A 216 -4.45 3.76 -25.85
C ALA A 216 -3.94 4.77 -24.82
N LYS A 217 -4.19 4.53 -23.54
CA LYS A 217 -3.67 5.32 -22.42
C LYS A 217 -2.14 5.53 -22.50
N TYR A 218 -1.38 4.47 -22.82
CA TYR A 218 0.09 4.53 -22.87
C TYR A 218 0.59 5.15 -24.16
N GLN A 219 -0.10 4.90 -25.29
CA GLN A 219 0.21 5.56 -26.56
C GLN A 219 -0.01 7.08 -26.46
N THR A 220 -1.17 7.50 -25.95
CA THR A 220 -1.54 8.92 -25.87
C THR A 220 -0.71 9.69 -24.84
N LYS A 221 -0.50 9.11 -23.67
CA LYS A 221 0.18 9.82 -22.57
C LYS A 221 1.69 9.83 -22.72
N TYR A 222 2.28 8.74 -23.22
CA TYR A 222 3.73 8.55 -23.22
C TYR A 222 4.35 8.41 -24.61
N GLY A 223 3.52 8.30 -25.65
CA GLY A 223 4.00 8.08 -27.02
C GLY A 223 4.63 6.69 -27.24
N VAL A 224 4.24 5.69 -26.44
CA VAL A 224 4.78 4.34 -26.54
C VAL A 224 4.25 3.64 -27.78
N THR A 225 5.16 3.16 -28.63
CA THR A 225 4.85 2.43 -29.87
C THR A 225 5.38 1.00 -29.88
N GLY A 226 6.32 0.68 -29.01
CA GLY A 226 6.93 -0.64 -28.89
C GLY A 226 6.36 -1.46 -27.74
N ILE A 227 5.92 -2.70 -28.01
CA ILE A 227 5.45 -3.62 -26.96
C ILE A 227 6.55 -3.94 -25.93
N GLY A 228 7.83 -3.94 -26.37
CA GLY A 228 8.96 -4.15 -25.46
C GLY A 228 9.06 -3.09 -24.36
N ASP A 229 8.80 -1.83 -24.69
CA ASP A 229 8.80 -0.73 -23.72
C ASP A 229 7.63 -0.85 -22.75
N TYR A 230 6.45 -1.21 -23.27
CA TYR A 230 5.29 -1.50 -22.42
C TYR A 230 5.56 -2.67 -21.49
N ASN A 231 6.01 -3.81 -22.01
CA ASN A 231 6.27 -5.02 -21.23
C ASN A 231 7.35 -4.80 -20.16
N ARG A 232 8.35 -3.97 -20.44
CA ARG A 232 9.38 -3.60 -19.47
C ARG A 232 8.81 -2.96 -18.22
N ILE A 233 7.71 -2.22 -18.35
CA ILE A 233 7.12 -1.44 -17.23
C ILE A 233 5.88 -2.12 -16.67
N CYS A 234 5.05 -2.71 -17.54
CA CYS A 234 3.73 -3.26 -17.18
C CYS A 234 3.60 -4.77 -17.47
N GLY A 235 4.73 -5.45 -17.75
CA GLY A 235 4.75 -6.86 -18.09
C GLY A 235 4.46 -7.83 -16.95
N SER A 236 4.43 -9.11 -17.27
CA SER A 236 4.06 -10.21 -16.37
C SER A 236 4.94 -10.34 -15.12
N HIS A 237 6.20 -9.90 -15.21
CA HIS A 237 7.13 -9.87 -14.07
C HIS A 237 6.72 -8.89 -12.93
N MET A 238 5.71 -8.06 -13.18
CA MET A 238 5.13 -7.15 -12.18
C MET A 238 3.87 -7.73 -11.51
N ARG A 239 3.45 -8.95 -11.82
CA ARG A 239 2.30 -9.61 -11.19
C ARG A 239 2.45 -9.65 -9.67
N GLY A 240 1.31 -9.62 -8.97
CA GLY A 240 1.28 -9.50 -7.50
C GLY A 240 1.27 -8.06 -6.98
N ARG A 241 1.74 -7.08 -7.78
CA ARG A 241 1.65 -5.66 -7.43
C ARG A 241 0.25 -5.10 -7.64
N ILE A 242 -0.05 -4.02 -6.95
CA ILE A 242 -1.35 -3.34 -7.06
C ILE A 242 -1.59 -2.83 -8.48
N THR A 243 -2.80 -3.00 -8.98
CA THR A 243 -3.25 -2.64 -10.33
C THR A 243 -4.44 -1.68 -10.26
N ALA A 244 -4.82 -1.08 -11.38
CA ALA A 244 -6.02 -0.25 -11.45
C ALA A 244 -7.29 -1.05 -11.07
N ARG A 245 -7.39 -2.32 -11.49
CA ARG A 245 -8.50 -3.21 -11.13
C ARG A 245 -8.60 -3.43 -9.61
N ILE A 246 -7.48 -3.66 -8.95
CA ILE A 246 -7.43 -3.82 -7.49
C ILE A 246 -7.91 -2.54 -6.81
N VAL A 247 -7.46 -1.38 -7.28
CA VAL A 247 -7.88 -0.08 -6.72
C VAL A 247 -9.35 0.19 -6.98
N GLU A 248 -9.90 -0.19 -8.14
CA GLU A 248 -11.35 -0.10 -8.42
C GLU A 248 -12.15 -0.93 -7.41
N ALA A 249 -11.69 -2.15 -7.11
CA ALA A 249 -12.35 -3.03 -6.12
C ALA A 249 -12.29 -2.43 -4.70
N VAL A 250 -11.13 -1.95 -4.27
CA VAL A 250 -10.98 -1.29 -2.95
C VAL A 250 -11.85 -0.04 -2.85
N ARG A 251 -11.91 0.76 -3.93
CA ARG A 251 -12.78 1.94 -4.01
C ARG A 251 -14.26 1.56 -3.83
N ALA A 252 -14.71 0.47 -4.46
CA ALA A 252 -16.09 -0.02 -4.30
C ALA A 252 -16.38 -0.46 -2.86
N GLN A 253 -15.45 -1.19 -2.24
CA GLN A 253 -15.57 -1.59 -0.82
C GLN A 253 -15.60 -0.39 0.12
N ALA A 254 -14.73 0.61 -0.10
CA ALA A 254 -14.70 1.82 0.71
C ALA A 254 -15.99 2.65 0.55
N ALA A 255 -16.55 2.71 -0.65
CA ALA A 255 -17.82 3.38 -0.89
C ALA A 255 -18.99 2.64 -0.20
N LEU A 256 -18.99 1.31 -0.23
CA LEU A 256 -20.00 0.51 0.48
C LEU A 256 -19.89 0.70 2.00
N LEU A 257 -18.67 0.73 2.56
CA LEU A 257 -18.45 1.07 3.96
C LEU A 257 -19.05 2.44 4.30
N ALA A 258 -18.75 3.47 3.51
CA ALA A 258 -19.22 4.83 3.74
C ALA A 258 -20.74 4.96 3.61
N ALA A 259 -21.38 4.17 2.74
CA ALA A 259 -22.83 4.13 2.57
C ALA A 259 -23.55 3.32 3.65
N SER A 260 -22.83 2.56 4.48
CA SER A 260 -23.45 1.70 5.50
C SER A 260 -24.14 2.52 6.60
N PRO A 261 -25.14 1.95 7.31
CA PRO A 261 -25.94 2.69 8.30
C PRO A 261 -25.11 3.35 9.42
N ALA A 262 -23.92 2.81 9.72
CA ALA A 262 -23.04 3.38 10.74
C ALA A 262 -22.46 4.75 10.35
N TYR A 263 -22.38 5.05 9.05
CA TYR A 263 -21.66 6.23 8.52
C TYR A 263 -22.48 7.09 7.56
N SER A 264 -23.60 6.58 7.02
CA SER A 264 -24.34 7.18 5.90
C SER A 264 -24.88 8.58 6.16
N ASP A 265 -25.16 8.94 7.40
CA ASP A 265 -25.66 10.28 7.79
C ASP A 265 -24.53 11.33 7.90
N GLY A 266 -23.26 10.93 7.82
CA GLY A 266 -22.10 11.81 7.84
C GLY A 266 -21.24 11.72 6.58
N THR A 267 -21.72 11.04 5.52
CA THR A 267 -21.04 10.92 4.23
C THR A 267 -21.92 11.37 3.06
N LYS A 268 -21.26 11.70 1.94
CA LYS A 268 -21.94 11.99 0.65
C LYS A 268 -22.06 10.76 -0.24
N ILE A 269 -21.64 9.60 0.27
CA ILE A 269 -21.67 8.34 -0.46
C ILE A 269 -22.92 7.58 -0.03
N ASP A 270 -23.78 7.32 -0.99
CA ASP A 270 -24.96 6.48 -0.84
C ASP A 270 -24.77 5.10 -1.49
N TYR A 271 -25.73 4.21 -1.32
CA TYR A 271 -25.71 2.88 -1.94
C TYR A 271 -25.71 2.93 -3.48
N ALA A 272 -26.33 3.95 -4.08
CA ALA A 272 -26.31 4.12 -5.53
C ALA A 272 -24.87 4.38 -6.01
N LYS A 273 -24.16 5.27 -5.33
CA LYS A 273 -22.74 5.55 -5.64
C LYS A 273 -21.84 4.36 -5.38
N ALA A 274 -22.06 3.61 -4.33
CA ALA A 274 -21.33 2.37 -4.05
C ALA A 274 -21.58 1.33 -5.16
N ALA A 275 -22.84 1.18 -5.60
CA ALA A 275 -23.21 0.31 -6.72
C ALA A 275 -22.56 0.73 -8.04
N ASP A 276 -22.47 2.03 -8.36
CA ASP A 276 -21.74 2.54 -9.54
C ASP A 276 -20.26 2.10 -9.55
N TYR A 277 -19.60 2.18 -8.40
CA TYR A 277 -18.21 1.74 -8.29
C TYR A 277 -18.07 0.23 -8.41
N ALA A 278 -19.00 -0.55 -7.83
CA ALA A 278 -19.01 -2.00 -7.98
C ALA A 278 -19.31 -2.42 -9.43
N ALA A 279 -20.25 -1.75 -10.10
CA ALA A 279 -20.55 -1.96 -11.50
C ALA A 279 -19.32 -1.74 -12.39
N THR A 280 -18.48 -0.73 -12.09
CA THR A 280 -17.24 -0.50 -12.82
C THR A 280 -16.32 -1.74 -12.79
N VAL A 281 -16.25 -2.46 -11.67
CA VAL A 281 -15.45 -3.70 -11.56
C VAL A 281 -16.07 -4.82 -12.37
N LEU A 282 -17.39 -4.99 -12.32
CA LEU A 282 -18.12 -6.00 -13.09
C LEU A 282 -18.06 -5.75 -14.60
N ASP A 283 -18.11 -4.50 -15.04
CA ASP A 283 -18.02 -4.12 -16.45
C ASP A 283 -16.70 -4.59 -17.10
N ARG A 284 -15.63 -4.76 -16.30
CA ARG A 284 -14.33 -5.28 -16.76
C ARG A 284 -14.41 -6.75 -17.22
N ILE A 285 -15.45 -7.46 -16.79
CA ILE A 285 -15.70 -8.88 -17.12
C ILE A 285 -17.04 -9.07 -17.85
N ASN A 286 -17.59 -8.04 -18.49
CA ASN A 286 -18.89 -8.03 -19.17
C ASN A 286 -20.09 -8.21 -18.22
N GLY A 287 -20.02 -7.60 -17.07
CA GLY A 287 -21.10 -7.63 -16.07
C GLY A 287 -21.22 -8.99 -15.38
N VAL A 288 -22.41 -9.27 -14.86
CA VAL A 288 -22.71 -10.52 -14.14
C VAL A 288 -22.51 -11.77 -15.03
N SER A 289 -22.72 -11.65 -16.34
CA SER A 289 -22.54 -12.77 -17.28
C SER A 289 -21.08 -13.21 -17.43
N GLY A 290 -20.13 -12.37 -17.05
CA GLY A 290 -18.70 -12.68 -17.08
C GLY A 290 -18.17 -13.35 -15.82
N LEU A 291 -19.03 -13.53 -14.80
CA LEU A 291 -18.65 -14.29 -13.61
C LEU A 291 -18.43 -15.75 -13.95
N SER A 292 -17.37 -16.34 -13.39
CA SER A 292 -17.08 -17.76 -13.57
C SER A 292 -18.14 -18.61 -12.89
N ALA A 293 -18.66 -19.61 -13.61
CA ALA A 293 -19.62 -20.55 -13.03
C ALA A 293 -19.03 -21.36 -11.84
N THR A 294 -17.69 -21.47 -11.78
CA THR A 294 -16.96 -22.18 -10.73
C THR A 294 -16.13 -21.26 -9.85
N GLY A 295 -16.25 -19.95 -10.03
CA GLY A 295 -15.40 -18.95 -9.37
C GLY A 295 -15.48 -18.99 -7.83
N GLY A 296 -16.67 -19.29 -7.31
CA GLY A 296 -16.89 -19.40 -5.86
C GLY A 296 -16.46 -20.74 -5.24
N THR A 297 -15.91 -21.67 -6.01
CA THR A 297 -15.54 -23.02 -5.52
C THR A 297 -14.04 -23.26 -5.44
N TRP A 298 -13.22 -22.29 -5.79
CA TRP A 298 -11.76 -22.43 -5.84
C TRP A 298 -11.14 -22.90 -4.51
N TYR A 299 -11.70 -22.48 -3.38
CA TYR A 299 -11.20 -22.81 -2.04
C TYR A 299 -11.55 -24.24 -1.57
N CYS A 300 -12.45 -24.92 -2.26
CA CYS A 300 -12.83 -26.31 -1.96
C CYS A 300 -12.50 -27.28 -3.10
N ASN A 301 -11.91 -26.79 -4.20
CA ASN A 301 -11.48 -27.61 -5.32
C ASN A 301 -9.98 -27.90 -5.22
N ALA A 302 -9.63 -29.14 -4.87
CA ALA A 302 -8.24 -29.54 -4.66
C ALA A 302 -7.31 -29.28 -5.86
N SER A 303 -7.81 -29.40 -7.09
CA SER A 303 -7.01 -29.13 -8.30
C SER A 303 -6.73 -27.64 -8.49
N GLU A 304 -7.70 -26.77 -8.19
CA GLU A 304 -7.51 -25.32 -8.25
C GLU A 304 -6.59 -24.84 -7.13
N ILE A 305 -6.74 -25.35 -5.91
CA ILE A 305 -5.84 -25.06 -4.78
C ILE A 305 -4.41 -25.45 -5.13
N SER A 306 -4.20 -26.66 -5.68
CA SER A 306 -2.87 -27.10 -6.11
C SER A 306 -2.29 -26.23 -7.24
N ALA A 307 -3.14 -25.73 -8.14
CA ALA A 307 -2.72 -24.83 -9.22
C ALA A 307 -2.29 -23.45 -8.73
N LEU A 308 -2.75 -22.99 -7.55
CA LEU A 308 -2.30 -21.73 -6.94
C LEU A 308 -0.79 -21.73 -6.66
N ALA A 309 -0.25 -22.85 -6.21
CA ALA A 309 1.20 -23.03 -5.99
C ALA A 309 2.01 -22.86 -7.29
N GLY A 310 1.42 -23.25 -8.44
CA GLY A 310 2.00 -23.04 -9.78
C GLY A 310 1.83 -21.62 -10.34
N GLY A 311 1.28 -20.67 -9.56
CA GLY A 311 1.08 -19.29 -9.97
C GLY A 311 -0.22 -19.03 -10.74
N THR A 312 -1.09 -20.02 -10.91
CA THR A 312 -2.43 -19.84 -11.48
C THR A 312 -3.31 -19.06 -10.51
N VAL A 313 -4.05 -18.08 -11.01
CA VAL A 313 -5.01 -17.30 -10.21
C VAL A 313 -6.40 -17.64 -10.70
N PRO A 314 -7.32 -18.12 -9.84
CA PRO A 314 -8.72 -18.31 -10.19
C PRO A 314 -9.37 -17.04 -10.73
N ALA A 315 -10.31 -17.16 -11.66
CA ALA A 315 -10.89 -16.05 -12.40
C ALA A 315 -11.53 -14.97 -11.51
N GLU A 316 -12.04 -15.35 -10.34
CA GLU A 316 -12.72 -14.44 -9.41
C GLU A 316 -11.77 -13.76 -8.42
N ILE A 317 -10.51 -14.17 -8.35
CA ILE A 317 -9.52 -13.53 -7.46
C ILE A 317 -8.92 -12.30 -8.16
N ILE A 318 -9.20 -11.12 -7.61
CA ILE A 318 -8.65 -9.86 -8.11
C ILE A 318 -7.24 -9.62 -7.59
N TRP A 319 -6.98 -9.96 -6.33
CA TRP A 319 -5.67 -9.80 -5.70
C TRP A 319 -5.45 -10.86 -4.64
N ARG A 320 -4.27 -11.42 -4.60
CA ARG A 320 -3.82 -12.35 -3.56
C ARG A 320 -2.36 -12.10 -3.18
N GLY A 321 -2.00 -12.49 -1.98
CA GLY A 321 -0.60 -12.64 -1.60
C GLY A 321 0.03 -13.87 -2.24
N ASP A 322 1.33 -14.00 -2.12
CA ASP A 322 2.02 -15.22 -2.50
C ASP A 322 1.60 -16.37 -1.57
N MET A 323 1.53 -17.57 -2.14
CA MET A 323 1.33 -18.77 -1.34
C MET A 323 2.59 -19.02 -0.51
N SER A 324 2.43 -19.13 0.79
CA SER A 324 3.47 -19.63 1.68
C SER A 324 3.08 -21.02 2.18
N ASP A 325 4.02 -21.94 2.13
CA ASP A 325 3.89 -23.24 2.80
C ASP A 325 4.05 -23.01 4.31
N ASN A 326 2.98 -22.60 4.98
CA ASN A 326 2.97 -22.63 6.43
C ASN A 326 1.79 -23.47 6.92
N ASN A 327 2.05 -24.24 7.95
CA ASN A 327 1.06 -25.09 8.62
C ASN A 327 0.32 -24.33 9.73
N ASP A 328 0.35 -23.00 9.72
CA ASP A 328 -0.20 -22.18 10.82
C ASP A 328 -1.70 -22.43 11.03
N LEU A 329 -2.45 -22.72 9.94
CA LEU A 329 -3.86 -23.07 10.03
C LEU A 329 -4.08 -24.48 10.62
N GLU A 330 -3.16 -25.42 10.39
CA GLU A 330 -3.24 -26.79 10.92
C GLU A 330 -2.78 -26.86 12.38
N THR A 331 -1.90 -25.97 12.79
CA THR A 331 -1.36 -25.94 14.15
C THR A 331 -2.11 -25.03 15.11
N SER A 332 -3.02 -24.20 14.58
CA SER A 332 -3.82 -23.24 15.38
C SER A 332 -5.16 -23.79 15.85
N ASN A 333 -5.50 -25.03 15.53
CA ASN A 333 -6.77 -25.68 15.93
C ASN A 333 -6.60 -26.52 17.18
#